data_7769afcf49dee4edd573843486a1bfbd
#
_entry.id   7769afcf49dee4edd573843486a1bfbd
#
_cell.length_a   1.000
_cell.length_b   1.000
_cell.length_c   1.000
_cell.angle_alpha   90.00
_cell.angle_beta   90.00
_cell.angle_gamma   90.00
#
_symmetry.space_group_name_H-M   'P 1'
#
loop_
_entity.id
_entity.type
_entity.pdbx_description
1 polymer ?
#
loop_
_entity_poly.entity_id
_entity_poly.type
_entity_poly.pdbx_seq_one_letter_code
_entity_poly.pdbx_strand_id
1 'polypeptide(L)'
;MCKMDLAICILTKDEDDKLRRCLDSVKDVGAELIVIDSGQNESTKALCQELAAEYHPYDWADNFALARNFALEQTVSNNIYFLDSDEWWAKEDLGINISQLLKYFNRTDLAQARGVATIVDHQEQAGQEVLSTHLKQRAFNKSYFNYDKELRVDETLGSTLGFDSLAFDLVNVTKVHHDGRLTADDRQAKNEQRLLLALKELEAHPGEGRYLTTLADSYRAGGQEEAAKLVYNQIVSLATGRDGAELYQTVVESENQLQSSPDYHFMAGEIYGMYNEDDKALRHFQQILELQEQGLESDYVAAAHYFIGKLHESKGDFETAKKHYRLSGEYPDAIDALAAIL
;
A
#
# COMPACT_ATOMS: atom_id res chain seq x y z
N MET A 1 26.50 -21.01 -7.90
CA MET A 1 25.41 -20.98 -6.92
C MET A 1 24.27 -21.83 -7.43
N CYS A 2 23.55 -22.55 -6.57
CA CYS A 2 22.35 -23.27 -7.01
C CYS A 2 21.30 -22.22 -7.38
N LYS A 3 20.70 -22.32 -8.57
CA LYS A 3 19.65 -21.38 -9.03
C LYS A 3 18.48 -21.54 -8.05
N MET A 4 18.01 -20.42 -7.48
CA MET A 4 16.85 -20.41 -6.59
C MET A 4 15.57 -20.51 -7.44
N ASP A 5 14.57 -21.27 -7.01
CA ASP A 5 13.25 -21.24 -7.64
C ASP A 5 12.54 -19.93 -7.24
N LEU A 6 13.01 -18.83 -7.82
CA LEU A 6 12.55 -17.47 -7.57
C LEU A 6 12.74 -16.63 -8.82
N ALA A 7 11.73 -15.89 -9.23
CA ALA A 7 11.85 -14.81 -10.19
C ALA A 7 11.68 -13.45 -9.50
N ILE A 8 12.60 -12.54 -9.76
CA ILE A 8 12.46 -11.13 -9.42
C ILE A 8 12.00 -10.41 -10.68
N CYS A 9 10.76 -9.94 -10.66
CA CYS A 9 10.11 -9.24 -11.77
C CYS A 9 10.21 -7.72 -11.54
N ILE A 10 10.62 -6.98 -12.56
CA ILE A 10 10.85 -5.54 -12.51
C ILE A 10 10.07 -4.88 -13.65
N LEU A 11 9.23 -3.90 -13.33
CA LEU A 11 8.58 -3.05 -14.32
C LEU A 11 9.40 -1.76 -14.47
N THR A 12 9.60 -1.34 -15.73
CA THR A 12 10.35 -0.12 -16.04
C THR A 12 9.77 0.65 -17.21
N LYS A 13 10.09 1.95 -17.24
CA LYS A 13 9.81 2.84 -18.36
C LYS A 13 10.80 4.02 -18.32
N ASP A 14 11.68 4.10 -19.34
CA ASP A 14 12.58 5.25 -19.57
C ASP A 14 13.48 5.64 -18.37
N GLU A 15 13.89 4.67 -17.52
CA GLU A 15 14.60 4.92 -16.25
C GLU A 15 15.89 4.10 -16.10
N ASP A 16 16.74 4.05 -17.15
CA ASP A 16 17.91 3.17 -17.19
C ASP A 16 18.86 3.28 -15.98
N ASP A 17 19.11 4.47 -15.45
CA ASP A 17 20.00 4.64 -14.28
C ASP A 17 19.39 4.03 -13.00
N LYS A 18 18.09 4.17 -12.81
CA LYS A 18 17.38 3.59 -11.68
C LYS A 18 17.29 2.07 -11.84
N LEU A 19 16.94 1.60 -13.05
CA LEU A 19 16.90 0.18 -13.37
C LEU A 19 18.27 -0.47 -13.17
N ARG A 20 19.38 0.18 -13.55
CA ARG A 20 20.74 -0.31 -13.28
C ARG A 20 20.97 -0.52 -11.79
N ARG A 21 20.64 0.46 -10.96
CA ARG A 21 20.78 0.34 -9.51
C ARG A 21 19.91 -0.80 -8.94
N CYS A 22 18.67 -0.91 -9.40
CA CYS A 22 17.76 -1.98 -9.02
C CYS A 22 18.37 -3.36 -9.34
N LEU A 23 18.75 -3.60 -10.60
CA LEU A 23 19.35 -4.86 -11.07
C LEU A 23 20.66 -5.17 -10.34
N ASP A 24 21.57 -4.18 -10.19
CA ASP A 24 22.84 -4.36 -9.47
C ASP A 24 22.63 -4.81 -8.03
N SER A 25 21.52 -4.39 -7.39
CA SER A 25 21.21 -4.76 -6.01
C SER A 25 20.77 -6.21 -5.83
N VAL A 26 20.29 -6.87 -6.91
CA VAL A 26 19.72 -8.22 -6.85
C VAL A 26 20.36 -9.25 -7.80
N LYS A 27 21.29 -8.84 -8.67
CA LYS A 27 21.89 -9.73 -9.68
C LYS A 27 22.59 -10.98 -9.10
N ASP A 28 23.11 -10.88 -7.89
CA ASP A 28 23.85 -11.96 -7.23
C ASP A 28 22.97 -12.83 -6.31
N VAL A 29 21.65 -12.60 -6.27
CA VAL A 29 20.69 -13.37 -5.42
C VAL A 29 20.53 -14.81 -5.92
N GLY A 30 20.77 -15.07 -7.21
CA GLY A 30 20.60 -16.38 -7.84
C GLY A 30 19.16 -16.64 -8.31
N ALA A 31 18.35 -15.60 -8.41
CA ALA A 31 17.00 -15.61 -8.97
C ALA A 31 17.00 -15.41 -10.50
N GLU A 32 15.89 -15.70 -11.17
CA GLU A 32 15.61 -15.20 -12.51
C GLU A 32 15.34 -13.70 -12.40
N LEU A 33 15.95 -12.89 -13.26
CA LEU A 33 15.66 -11.46 -13.34
C LEU A 33 14.84 -11.20 -14.60
N ILE A 34 13.59 -10.77 -14.43
CA ILE A 34 12.63 -10.54 -15.52
C ILE A 34 12.32 -9.06 -15.58
N VAL A 35 12.66 -8.40 -16.68
CA VAL A 35 12.41 -6.97 -16.87
C VAL A 35 11.34 -6.76 -17.92
N ILE A 36 10.26 -6.09 -17.53
CA ILE A 36 9.14 -5.69 -18.39
C ILE A 36 9.29 -4.22 -18.69
N ASP A 37 9.58 -3.90 -19.95
CA ASP A 37 9.82 -2.52 -20.39
C ASP A 37 8.66 -2.00 -21.22
N SER A 38 7.92 -1.04 -20.66
CA SER A 38 6.83 -0.35 -21.35
C SER A 38 7.30 0.84 -22.20
N GLY A 39 8.55 1.26 -22.07
CA GLY A 39 9.21 2.25 -22.93
C GLY A 39 9.77 1.66 -24.21
N GLN A 40 10.05 0.36 -24.21
CA GLN A 40 10.60 -0.40 -25.34
C GLN A 40 11.91 0.16 -25.88
N ASN A 41 12.83 0.53 -24.98
CA ASN A 41 14.08 1.18 -25.35
C ASN A 41 15.22 0.19 -25.63
N GLU A 42 16.00 0.43 -26.68
CA GLU A 42 17.19 -0.34 -26.96
C GLU A 42 18.28 -0.20 -25.89
N SER A 43 18.34 0.95 -25.19
CA SER A 43 19.24 1.17 -24.05
C SER A 43 18.86 0.27 -22.86
N THR A 44 17.59 0.18 -22.52
CA THR A 44 17.06 -0.73 -21.47
C THR A 44 17.37 -2.19 -21.81
N LYS A 45 17.16 -2.57 -23.07
CA LYS A 45 17.48 -3.92 -23.55
C LYS A 45 18.98 -4.24 -23.48
N ALA A 46 19.85 -3.29 -23.86
CA ALA A 46 21.29 -3.44 -23.76
C ALA A 46 21.73 -3.57 -22.29
N LEU A 47 21.14 -2.79 -21.38
CA LEU A 47 21.39 -2.87 -19.95
C LEU A 47 20.99 -4.24 -19.36
N CYS A 48 19.85 -4.79 -19.76
CA CYS A 48 19.41 -6.11 -19.34
C CYS A 48 20.40 -7.19 -19.82
N GLN A 49 20.90 -7.10 -21.06
CA GLN A 49 21.91 -8.02 -21.59
C GLN A 49 23.24 -7.95 -20.81
N GLU A 50 23.69 -6.74 -20.48
CA GLU A 50 24.90 -6.52 -19.67
C GLU A 50 24.80 -7.16 -18.29
N LEU A 51 23.62 -7.08 -17.64
CA LEU A 51 23.39 -7.56 -16.28
C LEU A 51 22.75 -8.96 -16.22
N ALA A 52 22.68 -9.67 -17.35
CA ALA A 52 22.12 -11.02 -17.47
C ALA A 52 20.66 -11.13 -16.99
N ALA A 53 19.88 -10.07 -17.19
CA ALA A 53 18.43 -10.05 -16.98
C ALA A 53 17.69 -10.37 -18.30
N GLU A 54 16.55 -11.04 -18.22
CA GLU A 54 15.67 -11.29 -19.35
C GLU A 54 14.84 -10.06 -19.66
N TYR A 55 14.89 -9.57 -20.90
CA TYR A 55 14.20 -8.37 -21.36
C TYR A 55 12.95 -8.73 -22.14
N HIS A 56 11.81 -8.14 -21.76
CA HIS A 56 10.52 -8.29 -22.41
C HIS A 56 9.89 -6.93 -22.70
N PRO A 57 9.73 -6.55 -23.99
CA PRO A 57 8.99 -5.35 -24.35
C PRO A 57 7.50 -5.55 -24.04
N TYR A 58 6.83 -4.50 -23.60
CA TYR A 58 5.42 -4.55 -23.25
C TYR A 58 4.67 -3.32 -23.80
N ASP A 59 3.58 -3.55 -24.52
CA ASP A 59 2.70 -2.48 -24.98
C ASP A 59 1.82 -1.99 -23.81
N TRP A 60 2.10 -0.79 -23.35
CA TRP A 60 1.39 -0.23 -22.20
C TRP A 60 -0.12 -0.06 -22.44
N ALA A 61 -0.93 -0.72 -21.62
CA ALA A 61 -2.39 -0.76 -21.73
C ALA A 61 -3.11 0.07 -20.64
N ASP A 62 -2.48 1.08 -20.07
CA ASP A 62 -3.00 1.87 -18.95
C ASP A 62 -3.48 1.00 -17.75
N ASN A 63 -2.77 -0.10 -17.48
CA ASN A 63 -3.15 -1.05 -16.45
C ASN A 63 -1.91 -1.75 -15.89
N PHE A 64 -1.56 -1.46 -14.63
CA PHE A 64 -0.43 -2.06 -13.93
C PHE A 64 -0.64 -3.55 -13.64
N ALA A 65 -1.86 -3.97 -13.32
CA ALA A 65 -2.16 -5.38 -13.06
C ALA A 65 -1.92 -6.25 -14.30
N LEU A 66 -2.27 -5.76 -15.51
CA LEU A 66 -1.97 -6.47 -16.75
C LEU A 66 -0.47 -6.58 -16.98
N ALA A 67 0.31 -5.52 -16.77
CA ALA A 67 1.76 -5.55 -16.92
C ALA A 67 2.43 -6.52 -15.93
N ARG A 68 1.97 -6.52 -14.66
CA ARG A 68 2.46 -7.48 -13.66
C ARG A 68 2.07 -8.91 -14.00
N ASN A 69 0.85 -9.17 -14.44
CA ASN A 69 0.44 -10.51 -14.89
C ASN A 69 1.22 -10.97 -16.11
N PHE A 70 1.53 -10.06 -17.05
CA PHE A 70 2.41 -10.39 -18.18
C PHE A 70 3.80 -10.84 -17.70
N ALA A 71 4.35 -10.19 -16.66
CA ALA A 71 5.63 -10.63 -16.08
C ALA A 71 5.55 -12.05 -15.50
N LEU A 72 4.42 -12.46 -14.92
CA LEU A 72 4.23 -13.83 -14.41
C LEU A 72 4.26 -14.88 -15.52
N GLU A 73 3.88 -14.51 -16.73
CA GLU A 73 3.88 -15.39 -17.90
C GLU A 73 5.29 -15.59 -18.47
N GLN A 74 6.23 -14.67 -18.20
CA GLN A 74 7.59 -14.70 -18.74
C GLN A 74 8.55 -15.57 -17.91
N THR A 75 8.19 -16.01 -16.71
CA THR A 75 9.06 -16.82 -15.86
C THR A 75 8.54 -18.25 -15.67
N VAL A 76 9.47 -19.21 -15.54
CA VAL A 76 9.14 -20.60 -15.17
C VAL A 76 9.04 -20.80 -13.66
N SER A 77 9.63 -19.91 -12.85
CA SER A 77 9.56 -19.96 -11.40
C SER A 77 8.14 -19.70 -10.90
N ASN A 78 7.71 -20.46 -9.88
CA ASN A 78 6.43 -20.23 -9.21
C ASN A 78 6.53 -19.17 -8.10
N ASN A 79 7.69 -19.04 -7.50
CA ASN A 79 7.94 -18.05 -6.45
C ASN A 79 8.33 -16.72 -7.09
N ILE A 80 7.55 -15.70 -6.80
CA ILE A 80 7.64 -14.39 -7.44
C ILE A 80 7.99 -13.34 -6.39
N TYR A 81 8.88 -12.43 -6.77
CA TYR A 81 9.16 -11.21 -6.04
C TYR A 81 9.14 -10.02 -7.01
N PHE A 82 8.42 -8.94 -6.66
CA PHE A 82 8.40 -7.73 -7.47
C PHE A 82 9.28 -6.63 -6.87
N LEU A 83 9.97 -5.91 -7.75
CA LEU A 83 10.58 -4.60 -7.49
C LEU A 83 10.10 -3.62 -8.56
N ASP A 84 9.96 -2.36 -8.18
CA ASP A 84 9.82 -1.28 -9.15
C ASP A 84 11.23 -0.81 -9.57
N SER A 85 11.41 -0.23 -10.76
CA SER A 85 12.74 0.14 -11.29
C SER A 85 13.48 1.16 -10.42
N ASP A 86 12.77 1.94 -9.61
CA ASP A 86 13.29 2.93 -8.67
C ASP A 86 13.48 2.39 -7.24
N GLU A 87 13.36 1.06 -7.06
CA GLU A 87 13.59 0.36 -5.80
C GLU A 87 14.90 -0.46 -5.83
N TRP A 88 15.52 -0.65 -4.66
CA TRP A 88 16.73 -1.49 -4.54
C TRP A 88 16.85 -2.11 -3.14
N TRP A 89 17.61 -3.17 -3.05
CA TRP A 89 18.04 -3.73 -1.77
C TRP A 89 19.38 -3.09 -1.36
N ALA A 90 19.43 -2.51 -0.17
CA ALA A 90 20.68 -2.02 0.37
C ALA A 90 21.63 -3.20 0.64
N LYS A 91 22.92 -2.98 0.45
CA LYS A 91 23.94 -4.04 0.58
C LYS A 91 23.95 -4.68 1.97
N GLU A 92 23.70 -3.89 2.99
CA GLU A 92 23.59 -4.32 4.39
C GLU A 92 22.37 -5.20 4.65
N ASP A 93 21.26 -5.02 3.92
CA ASP A 93 20.02 -5.75 4.08
C ASP A 93 20.00 -7.05 3.24
N LEU A 94 20.90 -7.20 2.25
CA LEU A 94 20.87 -8.27 1.26
C LEU A 94 20.80 -9.68 1.89
N GLY A 95 21.66 -9.96 2.87
CA GLY A 95 21.71 -11.26 3.53
C GLY A 95 20.44 -11.58 4.32
N ILE A 96 19.86 -10.58 4.97
CA ILE A 96 18.61 -10.71 5.73
C ILE A 96 17.46 -10.93 4.75
N ASN A 97 17.36 -10.14 3.70
CA ASN A 97 16.34 -10.26 2.68
C ASN A 97 16.30 -11.65 2.05
N ILE A 98 17.47 -12.17 1.63
CA ILE A 98 17.57 -13.53 1.07
C ILE A 98 17.11 -14.58 2.09
N SER A 99 17.58 -14.48 3.33
CA SER A 99 17.21 -15.42 4.39
C SER A 99 15.72 -15.44 4.67
N GLN A 100 15.09 -14.28 4.76
CA GLN A 100 13.65 -14.13 5.00
C GLN A 100 12.82 -14.63 3.82
N LEU A 101 13.22 -14.33 2.58
CA LEU A 101 12.55 -14.87 1.39
C LEU A 101 12.61 -16.40 1.33
N LEU A 102 13.78 -16.98 1.60
CA LEU A 102 13.92 -18.44 1.66
C LEU A 102 13.02 -19.05 2.73
N LYS A 103 12.95 -18.44 3.91
CA LYS A 103 12.06 -18.87 4.99
C LYS A 103 10.60 -18.77 4.58
N TYR A 104 10.21 -17.68 3.91
CA TYR A 104 8.86 -17.47 3.42
C TYR A 104 8.46 -18.53 2.39
N PHE A 105 9.24 -18.73 1.33
CA PHE A 105 8.91 -19.67 0.27
C PHE A 105 9.03 -21.16 0.67
N ASN A 106 9.63 -21.46 1.82
CA ASN A 106 9.63 -22.79 2.42
C ASN A 106 8.41 -23.09 3.30
N ARG A 107 7.46 -22.14 3.44
CA ARG A 107 6.21 -22.35 4.17
C ARG A 107 5.33 -23.37 3.46
N THR A 108 4.50 -24.08 4.24
CA THR A 108 3.53 -25.05 3.71
C THR A 108 2.17 -24.42 3.42
N ASP A 109 1.96 -23.18 3.83
CA ASP A 109 0.70 -22.43 3.73
C ASP A 109 0.78 -21.23 2.73
N LEU A 110 1.61 -21.33 1.70
CA LEU A 110 1.80 -20.28 0.69
C LEU A 110 0.50 -19.86 -0.03
N ALA A 111 -0.52 -20.72 -0.04
CA ALA A 111 -1.84 -20.38 -0.56
C ALA A 111 -2.60 -19.36 0.32
N GLN A 112 -2.19 -19.20 1.58
CA GLN A 112 -2.80 -18.31 2.58
C GLN A 112 -1.87 -17.19 3.02
N ALA A 113 -0.63 -17.14 2.50
CA ALA A 113 0.37 -16.16 2.91
C ALA A 113 0.80 -15.28 1.76
N ARG A 114 0.85 -13.98 1.98
CA ARG A 114 1.44 -12.98 1.07
C ARG A 114 2.63 -12.32 1.76
N GLY A 115 3.77 -12.31 1.06
CA GLY A 115 4.97 -11.66 1.54
C GLY A 115 4.91 -10.16 1.30
N VAL A 116 5.16 -9.37 2.32
CA VAL A 116 5.25 -7.92 2.24
C VAL A 116 6.70 -7.47 2.42
N ALA A 117 7.04 -6.37 1.76
CA ALA A 117 8.29 -5.65 1.98
C ALA A 117 8.04 -4.39 2.80
N THR A 118 8.92 -4.09 3.74
CA THR A 118 9.00 -2.75 4.32
C THR A 118 9.71 -1.85 3.31
N ILE A 119 8.97 -0.92 2.70
CA ILE A 119 9.52 0.08 1.79
C ILE A 119 10.03 1.25 2.61
N VAL A 120 11.28 1.65 2.38
CA VAL A 120 11.92 2.82 2.98
C VAL A 120 12.04 3.89 1.91
N ASP A 121 11.14 4.86 1.96
CA ASP A 121 11.15 6.01 1.05
C ASP A 121 12.22 7.02 1.46
N HIS A 122 13.08 7.36 0.52
CA HIS A 122 14.06 8.43 0.65
C HIS A 122 13.49 9.71 0.03
N GLN A 123 13.06 10.63 0.85
CA GLN A 123 12.45 11.90 0.42
C GLN A 123 13.34 13.07 0.78
N GLU A 124 13.29 14.13 -0.02
CA GLU A 124 13.91 15.41 0.31
C GLU A 124 12.85 16.42 0.72
N GLN A 125 12.95 16.92 1.95
CA GLN A 125 12.10 17.99 2.47
C GLN A 125 12.97 19.12 3.01
N ALA A 126 12.80 20.31 2.44
CA ALA A 126 13.56 21.52 2.83
C ALA A 126 15.11 21.32 2.84
N GLY A 127 15.63 20.53 1.88
CA GLY A 127 17.07 20.24 1.76
C GLY A 127 17.61 19.20 2.74
N GLN A 128 16.73 18.50 3.46
CA GLN A 128 17.08 17.39 4.36
C GLN A 128 16.46 16.07 3.86
N GLU A 129 17.23 15.00 4.02
CA GLU A 129 16.68 13.66 3.77
C GLU A 129 15.73 13.27 4.91
N VAL A 130 14.51 12.88 4.54
CA VAL A 130 13.50 12.34 5.44
C VAL A 130 13.17 10.92 4.99
N LEU A 131 13.18 9.99 5.93
CA LEU A 131 12.80 8.61 5.68
C LEU A 131 11.39 8.36 6.19
N SER A 132 10.56 7.74 5.35
CA SER A 132 9.27 7.19 5.76
C SER A 132 9.19 5.72 5.39
N THR A 133 8.33 4.96 6.07
CA THR A 133 8.18 3.54 5.80
C THR A 133 6.71 3.17 5.60
N HIS A 134 6.46 2.22 4.70
CA HIS A 134 5.15 1.60 4.51
C HIS A 134 5.32 0.16 4.03
N LEU A 135 4.24 -0.64 4.07
CA LEU A 135 4.26 -2.01 3.55
C LEU A 135 3.69 -2.09 2.15
N LYS A 136 4.35 -2.91 1.31
CA LYS A 136 3.81 -3.32 0.00
C LYS A 136 3.91 -4.83 -0.17
N GLN A 137 2.89 -5.43 -0.78
CA GLN A 137 2.93 -6.84 -1.18
C GLN A 137 3.95 -7.01 -2.31
N ARG A 138 4.96 -7.87 -2.09
CA ARG A 138 6.07 -8.07 -3.02
C ARG A 138 6.34 -9.53 -3.34
N ALA A 139 6.07 -10.45 -2.42
CA ALA A 139 6.39 -11.87 -2.54
C ALA A 139 5.13 -12.73 -2.52
N PHE A 140 5.01 -13.66 -3.46
CA PHE A 140 3.91 -14.62 -3.51
C PHE A 140 4.25 -15.81 -4.44
N ASN A 141 3.44 -16.86 -4.35
CA ASN A 141 3.52 -17.97 -5.29
C ASN A 141 2.42 -17.81 -6.35
N LYS A 142 2.81 -17.73 -7.64
CA LYS A 142 1.89 -17.48 -8.77
C LYS A 142 0.90 -18.59 -9.04
N SER A 143 1.10 -19.79 -8.45
CA SER A 143 0.09 -20.86 -8.50
C SER A 143 -1.13 -20.55 -7.65
N TYR A 144 -1.01 -19.63 -6.67
CA TYR A 144 -2.05 -19.27 -5.73
C TYR A 144 -2.54 -17.85 -5.87
N PHE A 145 -1.74 -16.95 -6.47
CA PHE A 145 -2.04 -15.53 -6.59
C PHE A 145 -1.73 -14.99 -7.98
N ASN A 146 -2.55 -14.05 -8.42
CA ASN A 146 -2.28 -13.17 -9.55
C ASN A 146 -2.84 -11.77 -9.25
N TYR A 147 -2.56 -10.80 -10.10
CA TYR A 147 -3.16 -9.47 -9.98
C TYR A 147 -4.55 -9.44 -10.60
N ASP A 148 -5.48 -8.79 -9.92
CA ASP A 148 -6.84 -8.59 -10.43
C ASP A 148 -6.77 -7.67 -11.66
N LYS A 149 -7.13 -8.21 -12.82
CA LYS A 149 -7.03 -7.52 -14.13
C LYS A 149 -8.01 -6.34 -14.25
N GLU A 150 -9.05 -6.32 -13.44
CA GLU A 150 -10.01 -5.22 -13.39
C GLU A 150 -9.46 -3.99 -12.66
N LEU A 151 -8.36 -4.15 -11.88
CA LEU A 151 -7.72 -3.09 -11.13
C LEU A 151 -6.57 -2.45 -11.93
N ARG A 152 -6.82 -1.28 -12.53
CA ARG A 152 -5.81 -0.57 -13.35
C ARG A 152 -4.77 0.15 -12.51
N VAL A 153 -5.17 0.61 -11.34
CA VAL A 153 -4.35 1.35 -10.36
C VAL A 153 -4.56 0.76 -8.97
N ASP A 154 -3.56 0.91 -8.10
CA ASP A 154 -3.56 0.31 -6.76
C ASP A 154 -3.84 -1.21 -6.82
N GLU A 155 -3.18 -1.87 -7.78
CA GLU A 155 -3.33 -3.28 -8.07
C GLU A 155 -3.07 -4.17 -6.85
N THR A 156 -3.97 -5.10 -6.58
CA THR A 156 -3.89 -6.06 -5.48
C THR A 156 -3.80 -7.49 -5.97
N LEU A 157 -3.17 -8.34 -5.14
CA LEU A 157 -3.15 -9.78 -5.38
C LEU A 157 -4.48 -10.41 -5.01
N GLY A 158 -5.12 -11.05 -5.99
CA GLY A 158 -6.28 -11.91 -5.79
C GLY A 158 -5.90 -13.38 -5.75
N SER A 159 -6.69 -14.22 -5.06
CA SER A 159 -6.47 -15.67 -5.02
C SER A 159 -6.93 -16.32 -6.32
N THR A 160 -6.08 -17.15 -6.92
CA THR A 160 -6.45 -17.99 -8.08
C THR A 160 -7.40 -19.14 -7.70
N LEU A 161 -7.55 -19.42 -6.42
CA LEU A 161 -8.37 -20.52 -5.88
C LEU A 161 -9.82 -20.11 -5.63
N GLY A 162 -10.20 -18.86 -5.93
CA GLY A 162 -11.57 -18.35 -5.76
C GLY A 162 -12.01 -18.16 -4.29
N PHE A 163 -11.05 -18.04 -3.39
CA PHE A 163 -11.31 -17.82 -1.96
C PHE A 163 -11.19 -16.33 -1.62
N ASP A 164 -12.15 -15.54 -2.02
CA ASP A 164 -12.16 -14.09 -1.75
C ASP A 164 -12.33 -13.74 -0.26
N SER A 165 -12.57 -14.72 0.59
CA SER A 165 -12.87 -14.54 2.02
C SER A 165 -11.83 -15.13 2.99
N LEU A 166 -10.72 -15.69 2.51
CA LEU A 166 -9.69 -16.17 3.41
C LEU A 166 -8.81 -14.99 3.86
N ALA A 167 -8.68 -14.83 5.17
CA ALA A 167 -7.66 -13.97 5.75
C ALA A 167 -6.28 -14.43 5.25
N PHE A 168 -5.52 -13.51 4.65
CA PHE A 168 -4.16 -13.80 4.20
C PHE A 168 -3.19 -13.29 5.25
N ASP A 169 -2.30 -14.16 5.71
CA ASP A 169 -1.17 -13.74 6.52
C ASP A 169 -0.25 -12.82 5.70
N LEU A 170 0.05 -11.66 6.25
CA LEU A 170 1.07 -10.75 5.72
C LEU A 170 2.39 -11.02 6.44
N VAL A 171 3.34 -11.61 5.73
CA VAL A 171 4.66 -11.95 6.28
C VAL A 171 5.68 -10.94 5.79
N ASN A 172 6.30 -10.17 6.70
CA ASN A 172 7.38 -9.26 6.31
C ASN A 172 8.61 -10.05 5.89
N VAL A 173 8.96 -9.97 4.61
CA VAL A 173 10.01 -10.79 4.00
C VAL A 173 11.25 -10.00 3.62
N THR A 174 11.17 -8.69 3.43
CA THR A 174 12.31 -7.89 2.98
C THR A 174 12.19 -6.44 3.41
N LYS A 175 13.34 -5.76 3.41
CA LYS A 175 13.44 -4.30 3.47
C LYS A 175 13.93 -3.80 2.11
N VAL A 176 13.21 -2.84 1.55
CA VAL A 176 13.45 -2.28 0.21
C VAL A 176 13.59 -0.78 0.34
N HIS A 177 14.60 -0.22 -0.29
CA HIS A 177 14.76 1.22 -0.39
C HIS A 177 14.12 1.71 -1.69
N HIS A 178 13.47 2.85 -1.64
CA HIS A 178 12.79 3.47 -2.76
C HIS A 178 13.24 4.91 -2.92
N ASP A 179 13.55 5.32 -4.15
CA ASP A 179 13.97 6.69 -4.44
C ASP A 179 12.77 7.63 -4.51
N GLY A 180 12.33 8.06 -3.32
CA GLY A 180 11.24 9.04 -3.17
C GLY A 180 11.61 10.48 -3.56
N ARG A 181 12.86 10.73 -4.02
CA ARG A 181 13.35 12.06 -4.47
C ARG A 181 12.78 12.43 -5.84
N LEU A 182 11.47 12.44 -5.94
CA LEU A 182 10.82 12.94 -7.13
C LEU A 182 10.88 14.47 -7.13
N THR A 183 11.18 15.04 -8.28
CA THR A 183 11.00 16.49 -8.47
C THR A 183 9.53 16.85 -8.28
N ALA A 184 9.22 18.13 -8.09
CA ALA A 184 7.83 18.58 -8.03
C ALA A 184 7.06 18.21 -9.32
N ASP A 185 7.73 18.34 -10.48
CA ASP A 185 7.14 18.02 -11.79
C ASP A 185 6.88 16.52 -11.95
N ASP A 186 7.80 15.64 -11.46
CA ASP A 186 7.57 14.20 -11.49
C ASP A 186 6.40 13.80 -10.60
N ARG A 187 6.29 14.38 -9.41
CA ARG A 187 5.15 14.14 -8.51
C ARG A 187 3.84 14.55 -9.14
N GLN A 188 3.83 15.71 -9.80
CA GLN A 188 2.64 16.20 -10.50
C GLN A 188 2.26 15.25 -11.63
N ALA A 189 3.19 14.85 -12.50
CA ALA A 189 2.93 13.94 -13.61
C ALA A 189 2.41 12.57 -13.15
N LYS A 190 3.01 11.97 -12.10
CA LYS A 190 2.53 10.73 -11.50
C LYS A 190 1.12 10.89 -10.91
N ASN A 191 0.84 12.01 -10.26
CA ASN A 191 -0.47 12.29 -9.69
C ASN A 191 -1.54 12.50 -10.78
N GLU A 192 -1.22 13.20 -11.86
CA GLU A 192 -2.12 13.36 -13.01
C GLU A 192 -2.46 12.01 -13.66
N GLN A 193 -1.46 11.13 -13.82
CA GLN A 193 -1.69 9.78 -14.33
C GLN A 193 -2.61 8.96 -13.40
N ARG A 194 -2.37 9.01 -12.08
CA ARG A 194 -3.19 8.31 -11.08
C ARG A 194 -4.64 8.82 -11.10
N LEU A 195 -4.82 10.13 -11.20
CA LEU A 195 -6.12 10.78 -11.32
C LEU A 195 -6.87 10.30 -12.55
N LEU A 196 -6.22 10.29 -13.73
CA LEU A 196 -6.84 9.81 -14.96
C LEU A 196 -7.24 8.33 -14.90
N LEU A 197 -6.41 7.49 -14.29
CA LEU A 197 -6.72 6.08 -14.10
C LEU A 197 -7.90 5.89 -13.14
N ALA A 198 -7.95 6.62 -12.03
CA ALA A 198 -9.06 6.56 -11.08
C ALA A 198 -10.38 7.00 -11.73
N LEU A 199 -10.37 8.03 -12.58
CA LEU A 199 -11.56 8.45 -13.33
C LEU A 199 -12.04 7.37 -14.30
N LYS A 200 -11.13 6.72 -15.04
CA LYS A 200 -11.48 5.59 -15.93
C LYS A 200 -12.10 4.41 -15.16
N GLU A 201 -11.57 4.12 -13.97
CA GLU A 201 -12.15 3.06 -13.11
C GLU A 201 -13.56 3.43 -12.64
N LEU A 202 -13.79 4.67 -12.24
CA LEU A 202 -15.11 5.12 -11.80
C LEU A 202 -16.15 5.15 -12.92
N GLU A 203 -15.74 5.32 -14.19
CA GLU A 203 -16.64 5.15 -15.35
C GLU A 203 -17.12 3.69 -15.46
N ALA A 204 -16.25 2.72 -15.18
CA ALA A 204 -16.57 1.29 -15.23
C ALA A 204 -17.27 0.80 -13.95
N HIS A 205 -16.90 1.34 -12.79
CA HIS A 205 -17.35 0.94 -11.45
C HIS A 205 -17.85 2.16 -10.64
N PRO A 206 -18.99 2.76 -11.00
CA PRO A 206 -19.51 3.95 -10.33
C PRO A 206 -19.80 3.70 -8.85
N GLY A 207 -19.26 4.55 -7.97
CA GLY A 207 -19.49 4.49 -6.53
C GLY A 207 -18.60 3.51 -5.78
N GLU A 208 -17.63 2.87 -6.43
CA GLU A 208 -16.66 2.00 -5.76
C GLU A 208 -15.75 2.83 -4.84
N GLY A 209 -15.81 2.59 -3.52
CA GLY A 209 -15.17 3.41 -2.49
C GLY A 209 -13.66 3.57 -2.68
N ARG A 210 -12.95 2.51 -3.05
CA ARG A 210 -11.49 2.55 -3.27
C ARG A 210 -11.09 3.52 -4.39
N TYR A 211 -11.83 3.55 -5.51
CA TYR A 211 -11.52 4.47 -6.61
C TYR A 211 -11.91 5.90 -6.28
N LEU A 212 -12.98 6.10 -5.51
CA LEU A 212 -13.32 7.41 -4.96
C LEU A 212 -12.22 7.90 -4.03
N THR A 213 -11.67 7.06 -3.15
CA THR A 213 -10.56 7.41 -2.27
C THR A 213 -9.32 7.77 -3.09
N THR A 214 -8.94 6.96 -4.07
CA THR A 214 -7.81 7.25 -4.96
C THR A 214 -8.00 8.59 -5.70
N LEU A 215 -9.23 8.87 -6.15
CA LEU A 215 -9.58 10.14 -6.82
C LEU A 215 -9.45 11.33 -5.86
N ALA A 216 -10.01 11.22 -4.65
CA ALA A 216 -9.96 12.27 -3.64
C ALA A 216 -8.52 12.59 -3.23
N ASP A 217 -7.70 11.56 -2.97
CA ASP A 217 -6.28 11.70 -2.62
C ASP A 217 -5.47 12.32 -3.77
N SER A 218 -5.78 11.96 -5.01
CA SER A 218 -5.13 12.55 -6.18
C SER A 218 -5.48 14.03 -6.34
N TYR A 219 -6.74 14.43 -6.12
CA TYR A 219 -7.13 15.84 -6.09
C TYR A 219 -6.40 16.62 -4.98
N ARG A 220 -6.33 16.04 -3.76
CA ARG A 220 -5.61 16.65 -2.64
C ARG A 220 -4.11 16.81 -2.95
N ALA A 221 -3.45 15.76 -3.44
CA ALA A 221 -2.04 15.80 -3.82
C ALA A 221 -1.75 16.83 -4.93
N GLY A 222 -2.72 17.08 -5.80
CA GLY A 222 -2.68 18.12 -6.83
C GLY A 222 -3.07 19.53 -6.33
N GLY A 223 -3.32 19.72 -5.03
CA GLY A 223 -3.72 21.01 -4.44
C GLY A 223 -5.17 21.42 -4.77
N GLN A 224 -5.99 20.50 -5.27
CA GLN A 224 -7.39 20.73 -5.64
C GLN A 224 -8.33 20.38 -4.47
N GLU A 225 -8.17 21.08 -3.35
CA GLU A 225 -8.84 20.77 -2.07
C GLU A 225 -10.37 20.71 -2.17
N GLU A 226 -10.98 21.63 -2.91
CA GLU A 226 -12.44 21.65 -3.08
C GLU A 226 -12.95 20.45 -3.87
N ALA A 227 -12.21 20.00 -4.89
CA ALA A 227 -12.55 18.79 -5.64
C ALA A 227 -12.40 17.55 -4.76
N ALA A 228 -11.32 17.46 -3.96
CA ALA A 228 -11.13 16.39 -3.00
C ALA A 228 -12.28 16.31 -2.00
N LYS A 229 -12.70 17.45 -1.42
CA LYS A 229 -13.83 17.52 -0.51
C LYS A 229 -15.13 16.99 -1.10
N LEU A 230 -15.44 17.34 -2.36
CA LEU A 230 -16.64 16.83 -3.01
C LEU A 230 -16.66 15.31 -3.11
N VAL A 231 -15.50 14.71 -3.41
CA VAL A 231 -15.38 13.26 -3.48
C VAL A 231 -15.46 12.62 -2.08
N TYR A 232 -14.82 13.21 -1.06
CA TYR A 232 -14.97 12.73 0.33
C TYR A 232 -16.42 12.83 0.83
N ASN A 233 -17.15 13.91 0.51
CA ASN A 233 -18.57 14.00 0.80
C ASN A 233 -19.34 12.83 0.21
N GLN A 234 -19.03 12.44 -1.03
CA GLN A 234 -19.64 11.29 -1.67
C GLN A 234 -19.28 9.97 -0.97
N ILE A 235 -18.01 9.76 -0.58
CA ILE A 235 -17.58 8.58 0.18
C ILE A 235 -18.37 8.46 1.48
N VAL A 236 -18.45 9.54 2.26
CA VAL A 236 -19.19 9.57 3.53
C VAL A 236 -20.68 9.31 3.30
N SER A 237 -21.25 9.89 2.26
CA SER A 237 -22.68 9.69 1.94
C SER A 237 -22.97 8.23 1.58
N LEU A 238 -22.09 7.58 0.82
CA LEU A 238 -22.22 6.16 0.49
C LEU A 238 -22.08 5.24 1.71
N ALA A 239 -21.12 5.55 2.59
CA ALA A 239 -20.87 4.75 3.79
C ALA A 239 -21.97 4.89 4.85
N THR A 240 -22.53 6.09 5.01
CA THR A 240 -23.46 6.41 6.13
C THR A 240 -24.93 6.49 5.73
N GLY A 241 -25.23 6.58 4.44
CA GLY A 241 -26.57 6.87 3.93
C GLY A 241 -27.09 8.28 4.26
N ARG A 242 -26.20 9.21 4.73
CA ARG A 242 -26.51 10.59 5.10
C ARG A 242 -25.69 11.55 4.24
N ASP A 243 -26.07 12.83 4.20
CA ASP A 243 -25.28 13.85 3.50
C ASP A 243 -23.91 14.03 4.18
N GLY A 244 -22.85 13.71 3.44
CA GLY A 244 -21.48 13.73 3.96
C GLY A 244 -21.00 15.14 4.31
N ALA A 245 -21.40 16.15 3.53
CA ALA A 245 -21.04 17.54 3.81
C ALA A 245 -21.71 18.05 5.08
N GLU A 246 -22.99 17.71 5.27
CA GLU A 246 -23.75 18.06 6.48
C GLU A 246 -23.14 17.37 7.72
N LEU A 247 -22.78 16.09 7.60
CA LEU A 247 -22.12 15.35 8.69
C LEU A 247 -20.79 15.97 9.08
N TYR A 248 -19.93 16.28 8.11
CA TYR A 248 -18.65 16.92 8.37
C TYR A 248 -18.85 18.28 9.07
N GLN A 249 -19.74 19.10 8.57
CA GLN A 249 -20.04 20.40 9.17
C GLN A 249 -20.56 20.26 10.61
N THR A 250 -21.42 19.27 10.85
CA THR A 250 -21.96 18.97 12.19
C THR A 250 -20.84 18.62 13.16
N VAL A 251 -19.85 17.79 12.72
CA VAL A 251 -18.70 17.43 13.55
C VAL A 251 -17.89 18.67 13.91
N VAL A 252 -17.55 19.51 12.92
CA VAL A 252 -16.77 20.74 13.13
C VAL A 252 -17.46 21.72 14.08
N GLU A 253 -18.77 21.93 13.91
CA GLU A 253 -19.53 22.88 14.74
C GLU A 253 -19.71 22.39 16.19
N SER A 254 -19.73 21.08 16.39
CA SER A 254 -19.94 20.46 17.71
C SER A 254 -18.65 20.30 18.51
N GLU A 255 -17.48 20.52 17.94
CA GLU A 255 -16.16 20.22 18.54
C GLU A 255 -15.98 20.89 19.92
N ASN A 256 -16.43 22.13 20.07
CA ASN A 256 -16.31 22.87 21.35
C ASN A 256 -17.43 22.58 22.36
N GLN A 257 -18.50 21.91 21.95
CA GLN A 257 -19.70 21.71 22.77
C GLN A 257 -19.77 20.31 23.37
N LEU A 258 -19.19 19.32 22.73
CA LEU A 258 -19.35 17.90 23.06
C LEU A 258 -18.03 17.21 23.48
N GLN A 259 -17.06 17.96 24.02
CA GLN A 259 -15.74 17.47 24.41
C GLN A 259 -15.74 16.32 25.44
N SER A 260 -16.82 16.16 26.20
CA SER A 260 -16.96 15.09 27.19
C SER A 260 -17.83 13.93 26.71
N SER A 261 -18.16 13.86 25.42
CA SER A 261 -19.03 12.82 24.85
C SER A 261 -18.22 11.77 24.09
N PRO A 262 -18.09 10.52 24.59
CA PRO A 262 -17.46 9.44 23.85
C PRO A 262 -18.14 9.16 22.50
N ASP A 263 -19.49 9.25 22.45
CA ASP A 263 -20.26 9.07 21.20
C ASP A 263 -19.86 10.11 20.14
N TYR A 264 -19.73 11.38 20.56
CA TYR A 264 -19.28 12.44 19.65
C TYR A 264 -17.85 12.15 19.15
N HIS A 265 -16.92 11.83 20.06
CA HIS A 265 -15.53 11.56 19.67
C HIS A 265 -15.41 10.35 18.75
N PHE A 266 -16.23 9.32 18.95
CA PHE A 266 -16.25 8.18 18.07
C PHE A 266 -16.73 8.57 16.67
N MET A 267 -17.89 9.21 16.55
CA MET A 267 -18.44 9.71 15.28
C MET A 267 -17.45 10.67 14.58
N ALA A 268 -16.86 11.60 15.32
CA ALA A 268 -15.93 12.56 14.78
C ALA A 268 -14.64 11.88 14.26
N GLY A 269 -14.12 10.90 14.99
CA GLY A 269 -12.97 10.09 14.58
C GLY A 269 -13.22 9.36 13.28
N GLU A 270 -14.38 8.70 13.13
CA GLU A 270 -14.77 8.02 11.89
C GLU A 270 -14.91 9.01 10.71
N ILE A 271 -15.62 10.12 10.91
CA ILE A 271 -15.83 11.13 9.85
C ILE A 271 -14.48 11.72 9.40
N TYR A 272 -13.63 12.16 10.34
CA TYR A 272 -12.30 12.68 9.98
C TYR A 272 -11.43 11.62 9.29
N GLY A 273 -11.52 10.34 9.73
CA GLY A 273 -10.84 9.23 9.04
C GLY A 273 -11.31 9.06 7.60
N MET A 274 -12.61 9.12 7.33
CA MET A 274 -13.17 9.04 5.98
C MET A 274 -12.77 10.23 5.09
N TYR A 275 -12.46 11.38 5.69
CA TYR A 275 -11.88 12.53 4.99
C TYR A 275 -10.34 12.49 4.88
N ASN A 276 -9.73 11.38 5.32
CA ASN A 276 -8.27 11.19 5.37
C ASN A 276 -7.57 12.30 6.20
N GLU A 277 -8.25 12.79 7.24
CA GLU A 277 -7.74 13.76 8.20
C GLU A 277 -7.23 13.02 9.45
N ASP A 278 -6.26 12.12 9.22
CA ASP A 278 -5.76 11.13 10.19
C ASP A 278 -5.38 11.71 11.55
N ASP A 279 -4.76 12.89 11.58
CA ASP A 279 -4.34 13.52 12.85
C ASP A 279 -5.52 14.01 13.67
N LYS A 280 -6.62 14.41 13.03
CA LYS A 280 -7.86 14.74 13.72
C LYS A 280 -8.56 13.47 14.19
N ALA A 281 -8.69 12.48 13.33
CA ALA A 281 -9.25 11.19 13.68
C ALA A 281 -8.54 10.57 14.90
N LEU A 282 -7.19 10.56 14.87
CA LEU A 282 -6.38 10.04 15.97
C LEU A 282 -6.65 10.76 17.28
N ARG A 283 -6.72 12.10 17.28
CA ARG A 283 -7.04 12.88 18.48
C ARG A 283 -8.40 12.51 19.07
N HIS A 284 -9.42 12.35 18.23
CA HIS A 284 -10.75 12.01 18.72
C HIS A 284 -10.80 10.58 19.31
N PHE A 285 -10.16 9.60 18.70
CA PHE A 285 -10.08 8.26 19.29
C PHE A 285 -9.26 8.26 20.60
N GLN A 286 -8.18 9.05 20.69
CA GLN A 286 -7.42 9.21 21.93
C GLN A 286 -8.26 9.85 23.05
N GLN A 287 -9.12 10.83 22.73
CA GLN A 287 -10.02 11.45 23.72
C GLN A 287 -10.99 10.44 24.36
N ILE A 288 -11.43 9.42 23.61
CA ILE A 288 -12.25 8.34 24.20
C ILE A 288 -11.47 7.61 25.30
N LEU A 289 -10.19 7.33 25.06
CA LEU A 289 -9.33 6.65 26.04
C LEU A 289 -9.05 7.54 27.26
N GLU A 290 -8.82 8.82 27.06
CA GLU A 290 -8.63 9.78 28.15
C GLU A 290 -9.90 9.94 29.01
N LEU A 291 -11.09 9.98 28.40
CA LEU A 291 -12.35 10.00 29.11
C LEU A 291 -12.59 8.73 29.93
N GLN A 292 -12.22 7.58 29.39
CA GLN A 292 -12.23 6.29 30.12
C GLN A 292 -11.32 6.32 31.35
N GLU A 293 -10.10 6.86 31.25
CA GLU A 293 -9.17 7.01 32.37
C GLU A 293 -9.70 7.95 33.46
N GLN A 294 -10.55 8.93 33.08
CA GLN A 294 -11.24 9.83 33.98
C GLN A 294 -12.49 9.19 34.62
N GLY A 295 -12.78 7.93 34.32
CA GLY A 295 -13.87 7.16 34.90
C GLY A 295 -15.18 7.23 34.10
N LEU A 296 -15.17 7.75 32.87
CA LEU A 296 -16.32 7.74 31.98
C LEU A 296 -16.32 6.42 31.20
N GLU A 297 -17.22 5.49 31.54
CA GLU A 297 -17.35 4.23 30.81
C GLU A 297 -17.84 4.47 29.37
N SER A 298 -17.27 3.75 28.41
CA SER A 298 -17.65 3.83 27.01
C SER A 298 -17.51 2.49 26.32
N ASP A 299 -18.54 2.13 25.55
CA ASP A 299 -18.53 0.94 24.69
C ASP A 299 -17.57 1.08 23.50
N TYR A 300 -17.06 2.30 23.24
CA TYR A 300 -16.17 2.57 22.10
C TYR A 300 -14.67 2.37 22.39
N VAL A 301 -14.28 2.02 23.62
CA VAL A 301 -12.86 1.89 23.99
C VAL A 301 -12.14 0.86 23.12
N ALA A 302 -12.75 -0.32 22.92
CA ALA A 302 -12.18 -1.36 22.09
C ALA A 302 -12.05 -0.92 20.62
N ALA A 303 -13.11 -0.29 20.07
CA ALA A 303 -13.10 0.25 18.71
C ALA A 303 -12.08 1.41 18.59
N ALA A 304 -11.98 2.31 19.58
CA ALA A 304 -10.99 3.39 19.57
C ALA A 304 -9.55 2.84 19.50
N HIS A 305 -9.23 1.80 20.27
CA HIS A 305 -7.95 1.13 20.15
C HIS A 305 -7.75 0.52 18.77
N TYR A 306 -8.75 -0.11 18.17
CA TYR A 306 -8.65 -0.64 16.80
C TYR A 306 -8.32 0.47 15.79
N PHE A 307 -9.09 1.57 15.78
CA PHE A 307 -8.86 2.66 14.84
C PHE A 307 -7.52 3.38 15.04
N ILE A 308 -7.07 3.55 16.29
CA ILE A 308 -5.71 4.05 16.58
C ILE A 308 -4.67 3.09 15.99
N GLY A 309 -4.85 1.79 16.18
CA GLY A 309 -3.99 0.77 15.56
C GLY A 309 -3.92 0.91 14.04
N LYS A 310 -5.08 1.05 13.38
CA LYS A 310 -5.16 1.25 11.92
C LYS A 310 -4.43 2.52 11.45
N LEU A 311 -4.58 3.62 12.17
CA LEU A 311 -3.91 4.89 11.84
C LEU A 311 -2.39 4.81 12.02
N HIS A 312 -1.89 4.06 13.01
CA HIS A 312 -0.45 3.80 13.16
C HIS A 312 0.06 2.81 12.12
N GLU A 313 -0.71 1.78 11.78
CA GLU A 313 -0.38 0.83 10.71
C GLU A 313 -0.21 1.54 9.36
N SER A 314 -1.13 2.45 9.00
CA SER A 314 -1.07 3.22 7.75
C SER A 314 0.18 4.11 7.66
N LYS A 315 0.69 4.56 8.81
CA LYS A 315 1.94 5.34 8.94
C LYS A 315 3.19 4.46 9.05
N GLY A 316 3.06 3.12 9.01
CA GLY A 316 4.16 2.18 9.15
C GLY A 316 4.66 1.97 10.59
N ASP A 317 3.98 2.50 11.59
CA ASP A 317 4.29 2.28 13.01
C ASP A 317 3.61 1.00 13.53
N PHE A 318 4.15 -0.13 13.09
CA PHE A 318 3.58 -1.45 13.40
C PHE A 318 3.68 -1.82 14.89
N GLU A 319 4.68 -1.32 15.62
CA GLU A 319 4.82 -1.64 17.04
C GLU A 319 3.70 -0.97 17.85
N THR A 320 3.39 0.29 17.55
CA THR A 320 2.25 0.97 18.17
C THR A 320 0.93 0.35 17.69
N ALA A 321 0.80 0.01 16.40
CA ALA A 321 -0.37 -0.67 15.87
C ALA A 321 -0.66 -2.00 16.59
N LYS A 322 0.34 -2.88 16.72
CA LYS A 322 0.24 -4.16 17.45
C LYS A 322 -0.19 -3.96 18.90
N LYS A 323 0.38 -2.95 19.57
CA LYS A 323 0.00 -2.63 20.96
C LYS A 323 -1.49 -2.29 21.03
N HIS A 324 -1.97 -1.42 20.16
CA HIS A 324 -3.36 -0.97 20.17
C HIS A 324 -4.33 -2.09 19.74
N TYR A 325 -4.01 -2.92 18.76
CA TYR A 325 -4.82 -4.08 18.40
C TYR A 325 -4.95 -5.07 19.57
N ARG A 326 -3.89 -5.31 20.35
CA ARG A 326 -3.99 -6.15 21.57
C ARG A 326 -4.88 -5.52 22.63
N LEU A 327 -4.85 -4.19 22.79
CA LEU A 327 -5.68 -3.45 23.73
C LEU A 327 -7.16 -3.39 23.31
N SER A 328 -7.48 -3.60 22.03
CA SER A 328 -8.85 -3.75 21.55
C SER A 328 -9.54 -5.05 22.05
N GLY A 329 -8.78 -5.96 22.63
CA GLY A 329 -9.33 -7.20 23.22
C GLY A 329 -9.99 -8.11 22.16
N GLU A 330 -11.28 -8.40 22.36
CA GLU A 330 -12.06 -9.27 21.47
C GLU A 330 -12.74 -8.51 20.30
N TYR A 331 -12.31 -7.29 19.98
CA TYR A 331 -12.85 -6.57 18.83
C TYR A 331 -12.47 -7.31 17.53
N PRO A 332 -13.48 -7.78 16.74
CA PRO A 332 -13.22 -8.75 15.66
C PRO A 332 -12.19 -8.26 14.65
N ASP A 333 -12.36 -7.04 14.14
CA ASP A 333 -11.47 -6.48 13.13
C ASP A 333 -10.03 -6.25 13.65
N ALA A 334 -9.86 -6.05 14.97
CA ALA A 334 -8.54 -5.92 15.58
C ALA A 334 -7.81 -7.24 15.68
N ILE A 335 -8.53 -8.34 15.89
CA ILE A 335 -7.95 -9.69 15.90
C ILE A 335 -7.38 -10.00 14.51
N ASP A 336 -8.15 -9.74 13.46
CA ASP A 336 -7.73 -9.97 12.08
C ASP A 336 -6.55 -9.04 11.69
N ALA A 337 -6.62 -7.77 12.06
CA ALA A 337 -5.55 -6.81 11.81
C ALA A 337 -4.25 -7.17 12.55
N LEU A 338 -4.35 -7.61 13.81
CA LEU A 338 -3.19 -8.05 14.58
C LEU A 338 -2.55 -9.30 13.96
N ALA A 339 -3.36 -10.27 13.54
CA ALA A 339 -2.87 -11.47 12.86
C ALA A 339 -2.13 -11.13 11.56
N ALA A 340 -2.60 -10.10 10.85
CA ALA A 340 -2.00 -9.65 9.59
C ALA A 340 -0.60 -9.02 9.74
N ILE A 341 -0.25 -8.50 10.93
CA ILE A 341 1.03 -7.78 11.16
C ILE A 341 1.96 -8.44 12.19
N LEU A 342 1.60 -9.62 12.73
CA LEU A 342 2.46 -10.43 13.60
C LEU A 342 3.48 -11.25 12.80
#